data_daec966cb8d0e9d7c9e43de868ccf429
#
_entry.id   daec966cb8d0e9d7c9e43de868ccf429
#
_cell.length_a   1.000
_cell.length_b   1.000
_cell.length_c   1.000
_cell.angle_alpha   90.00
_cell.angle_beta   90.00
_cell.angle_gamma   90.00
#
_symmetry.space_group_name_H-M   'P 1'
#
loop_
_entity.id
_entity.type
_entity.pdbx_description
1 polymer ?
#
loop_
_entity_poly.entity_id
_entity_poly.type
_entity_poly.pdbx_seq_one_letter_code
_entity_poly.pdbx_strand_id
1 'polypeptide(L)'
;MASDVMTKPHQLVASDRVEGTAVRRPNGDMIGHIERLMIDKVTGRVSYAILSFGGFLGIGGNLIPLPWGRLRYNTKFEAYELDVDDEELKRAPSFRADKDFDWGDRAKEAELHRYYGMPPYWGGF
;
A
#
# COMPACT_ATOMS: atom_id res chain seq x y z
N MET A 1 6.96 -10.51 -31.43
CA MET A 1 7.40 -10.36 -30.03
C MET A 1 6.82 -9.10 -29.42
N ALA A 2 6.38 -9.23 -28.23
CA ALA A 2 5.79 -8.09 -27.51
C ALA A 2 6.83 -7.12 -26.97
N SER A 3 8.11 -7.33 -27.28
CA SER A 3 9.19 -6.57 -26.68
C SER A 3 9.11 -5.06 -26.93
N ASP A 4 8.64 -4.65 -28.10
CA ASP A 4 8.52 -3.23 -28.42
C ASP A 4 7.51 -2.53 -27.53
N VAL A 5 6.41 -3.20 -27.26
CA VAL A 5 5.39 -2.68 -26.33
C VAL A 5 5.93 -2.65 -24.92
N MET A 6 6.67 -3.68 -24.53
CA MET A 6 7.20 -3.80 -23.17
C MET A 6 8.32 -2.80 -22.87
N THR A 7 9.05 -2.36 -23.89
CA THR A 7 10.20 -1.49 -23.68
C THR A 7 9.87 -0.01 -23.74
N LYS A 8 8.69 0.36 -24.22
CA LYS A 8 8.30 1.78 -24.22
C LYS A 8 7.98 2.24 -22.82
N PRO A 9 8.65 3.30 -22.35
CA PRO A 9 8.31 3.83 -21.02
C PRO A 9 6.89 4.38 -21.01
N HIS A 10 6.17 4.11 -19.96
CA HIS A 10 4.83 4.66 -19.76
C HIS A 10 4.53 4.68 -18.26
N GLN A 11 3.49 5.42 -17.89
CA GLN A 11 3.14 5.63 -16.49
C GLN A 11 2.08 4.66 -15.97
N LEU A 12 1.56 3.83 -16.85
CA LEU A 12 0.51 2.90 -16.46
C LEU A 12 1.10 1.56 -16.05
N VAL A 13 0.45 0.92 -15.10
CA VAL A 13 0.81 -0.41 -14.63
C VAL A 13 -0.45 -1.22 -14.42
N ALA A 14 -0.41 -2.48 -14.78
CA ALA A 14 -1.54 -3.37 -14.53
C ALA A 14 -1.70 -3.60 -13.03
N SER A 15 -2.96 -3.67 -12.56
CA SER A 15 -3.24 -3.80 -11.13
C SER A 15 -2.60 -5.06 -10.53
N ASP A 16 -2.60 -6.16 -11.28
CA ASP A 16 -2.00 -7.41 -10.80
C ASP A 16 -0.47 -7.37 -10.77
N ARG A 17 0.13 -6.36 -11.40
CA ARG A 17 1.57 -6.12 -11.33
C ARG A 17 1.96 -5.29 -10.13
N VAL A 18 1.03 -4.50 -9.60
CA VAL A 18 1.27 -3.76 -8.36
C VAL A 18 1.30 -4.70 -7.18
N GLU A 19 0.43 -5.70 -7.18
CA GLU A 19 0.43 -6.75 -6.17
C GLU A 19 1.77 -7.49 -6.21
N GLY A 20 2.33 -7.72 -5.04
CA GLY A 20 3.64 -8.35 -4.92
C GLY A 20 4.82 -7.40 -5.06
N THR A 21 4.59 -6.15 -5.46
CA THR A 21 5.67 -5.19 -5.60
C THR A 21 6.28 -4.87 -4.24
N ALA A 22 7.60 -4.78 -4.21
CA ALA A 22 8.33 -4.46 -2.99
C ALA A 22 8.00 -3.06 -2.47
N VAL A 23 7.98 -2.93 -1.16
CA VAL A 23 7.90 -1.64 -0.47
C VAL A 23 9.20 -1.50 0.31
N ARG A 24 9.90 -0.39 0.05
CA ARG A 24 11.22 -0.13 0.63
C ARG A 24 11.26 1.24 1.29
N ARG A 25 12.21 1.40 2.20
CA ARG A 25 12.52 2.73 2.73
C ARG A 25 13.29 3.53 1.68
N PRO A 26 13.34 4.86 1.83
CA PRO A 26 14.14 5.68 0.91
C PRO A 26 15.60 5.26 0.81
N ASN A 27 16.16 4.67 1.86
CA ASN A 27 17.55 4.19 1.83
C ASN A 27 17.69 2.83 1.12
N GLY A 28 16.57 2.24 0.65
CA GLY A 28 16.58 0.96 -0.05
C GLY A 28 16.27 -0.25 0.81
N ASP A 29 16.19 -0.11 2.13
CA ASP A 29 15.89 -1.24 3.00
C ASP A 29 14.50 -1.80 2.74
N MET A 30 14.40 -3.11 2.72
CA MET A 30 13.14 -3.78 2.46
C MET A 30 12.21 -3.67 3.67
N ILE A 31 10.98 -3.25 3.42
CA ILE A 31 9.92 -3.23 4.44
C ILE A 31 9.01 -4.44 4.27
N GLY A 32 8.53 -4.66 3.06
CA GLY A 32 7.60 -5.73 2.77
C GLY A 32 7.15 -5.65 1.33
N HIS A 33 5.92 -6.04 1.08
CA HIS A 33 5.39 -5.96 -0.29
C HIS A 33 3.89 -5.66 -0.25
N ILE A 34 3.39 -5.22 -1.38
CA ILE A 34 1.97 -4.89 -1.52
C ILE A 34 1.19 -6.18 -1.73
N GLU A 35 0.25 -6.44 -0.84
CA GLU A 35 -0.60 -7.61 -0.91
C GLU A 35 -1.76 -7.39 -1.89
N ARG A 36 -2.40 -6.24 -1.82
CA ARG A 36 -3.53 -5.87 -2.67
C ARG A 36 -3.79 -4.37 -2.60
N LEU A 37 -4.63 -3.89 -3.49
CA LEU A 37 -5.07 -2.50 -3.51
C LEU A 37 -6.56 -2.45 -3.16
N MET A 38 -6.95 -1.37 -2.47
CA MET A 38 -8.35 -1.07 -2.25
C MET A 38 -8.73 0.09 -3.16
N ILE A 39 -9.68 -0.13 -4.03
CA ILE A 39 -10.06 0.80 -5.08
C ILE A 39 -11.44 1.35 -4.78
N ASP A 40 -11.58 2.68 -4.85
CA ASP A 40 -12.88 3.34 -4.73
C ASP A 40 -13.71 2.95 -5.95
N LYS A 41 -14.80 2.25 -5.71
CA LYS A 41 -15.66 1.73 -6.79
C LYS A 41 -16.25 2.84 -7.65
N VAL A 42 -16.49 4.00 -7.06
CA VAL A 42 -17.18 5.10 -7.74
C VAL A 42 -16.21 5.87 -8.64
N THR A 43 -15.05 6.22 -8.10
CA THR A 43 -14.07 7.05 -8.81
C THR A 43 -13.07 6.25 -9.62
N GLY A 44 -12.87 4.98 -9.27
CA GLY A 44 -11.83 4.16 -9.87
C GLY A 44 -10.43 4.43 -9.33
N ARG A 45 -10.31 5.26 -8.30
CA ARG A 45 -9.02 5.62 -7.73
C ARG A 45 -8.59 4.64 -6.66
N VAL A 46 -7.29 4.41 -6.56
CA VAL A 46 -6.72 3.62 -5.48
C VAL A 46 -6.77 4.45 -4.20
N SER A 47 -7.40 3.91 -3.18
CA SER A 47 -7.50 4.57 -1.88
C SER A 47 -6.44 4.08 -0.91
N TYR A 48 -6.15 2.79 -0.92
CA TYR A 48 -5.16 2.19 -0.01
C TYR A 48 -4.38 1.11 -0.71
N ALA A 49 -3.15 0.93 -0.26
CA ALA A 49 -2.40 -0.29 -0.51
C ALA A 49 -2.37 -1.09 0.78
N ILE A 50 -2.46 -2.40 0.69
CA ILE A 50 -2.38 -3.29 1.84
C ILE A 50 -0.97 -3.85 1.88
N LEU A 51 -0.24 -3.48 2.91
CA LEU A 51 1.16 -3.88 3.09
C LEU A 51 1.25 -5.18 3.87
N SER A 52 1.98 -6.14 3.34
CA SER A 52 2.42 -7.30 4.08
C SER A 52 3.78 -6.96 4.69
N PHE A 53 3.81 -6.83 6.02
CA PHE A 53 4.99 -6.39 6.74
C PHE A 53 5.50 -7.50 7.63
N GLY A 54 6.84 -7.62 7.74
CA GLY A 54 7.46 -8.51 8.70
C GLY A 54 7.83 -9.87 8.19
N GLY A 55 7.62 -10.16 6.94
CA GLY A 55 8.34 -11.18 6.21
C GLY A 55 8.17 -12.62 6.56
N PHE A 56 7.39 -13.02 7.52
CA PHE A 56 7.06 -14.43 7.62
C PHE A 56 5.74 -14.67 6.92
N LEU A 57 5.91 -14.82 5.78
CA LEU A 57 5.09 -15.30 4.71
C LEU A 57 3.82 -15.98 5.17
N GLY A 58 2.75 -15.22 5.17
CA GLY A 58 1.42 -15.78 5.09
C GLY A 58 0.93 -16.58 6.29
N ILE A 59 1.72 -16.75 7.31
CA ILE A 59 1.31 -17.51 8.48
C ILE A 59 0.96 -16.54 9.59
N GLY A 60 -0.32 -16.19 9.68
CA GLY A 60 -0.81 -15.35 10.76
C GLY A 60 -0.26 -13.94 10.75
N GLY A 61 0.27 -13.50 9.62
CA GLY A 61 0.83 -12.16 9.49
C GLY A 61 -0.24 -11.09 9.52
N ASN A 62 0.13 -9.93 9.99
CA ASN A 62 -0.74 -8.77 9.97
C ASN A 62 -0.56 -8.01 8.67
N LEU A 63 -1.68 -7.50 8.17
CA LEU A 63 -1.72 -6.65 7.00
C LEU A 63 -1.97 -5.23 7.46
N ILE A 64 -1.29 -4.28 6.84
CA ILE A 64 -1.32 -2.88 7.25
C ILE A 64 -1.87 -2.04 6.10
N PRO A 65 -3.05 -1.42 6.28
CA PRO A 65 -3.56 -0.50 5.27
C PRO A 65 -2.73 0.78 5.26
N LEU A 66 -2.35 1.21 4.07
CA LEU A 66 -1.61 2.45 3.88
C LEU A 66 -2.41 3.36 2.96
N PRO A 67 -2.67 4.62 3.35
CA PRO A 67 -3.23 5.56 2.38
C PRO A 67 -2.33 5.63 1.17
N TRP A 68 -2.93 5.56 -0.01
CA TRP A 68 -2.16 5.50 -1.26
C TRP A 68 -1.16 6.66 -1.38
N GLY A 69 -1.55 7.84 -0.93
CA GLY A 69 -0.70 9.03 -1.01
C GLY A 69 0.58 8.97 -0.18
N ARG A 70 0.71 8.00 0.74
CA ARG A 70 1.94 7.82 1.51
C ARG A 70 3.01 7.07 0.74
N LEU A 71 2.64 6.40 -0.34
CA LEU A 71 3.59 5.64 -1.14
C LEU A 71 4.08 6.49 -2.31
N ARG A 72 5.34 6.32 -2.66
CA ARG A 72 5.98 7.00 -3.78
C ARG A 72 6.72 5.97 -4.60
N TYR A 73 6.43 5.90 -5.89
CA TYR A 73 7.10 4.93 -6.75
C TYR A 73 8.54 5.38 -7.03
N ASN A 74 9.49 4.46 -6.84
CA ASN A 74 10.89 4.70 -7.15
C ASN A 74 11.26 3.90 -8.39
N THR A 75 11.55 4.60 -9.48
CA THR A 75 11.85 3.96 -10.75
C THR A 75 13.18 3.20 -10.76
N LYS A 76 14.12 3.61 -9.92
CA LYS A 76 15.42 2.92 -9.81
C LYS A 76 15.27 1.53 -9.23
N PHE A 77 14.49 1.41 -8.17
CA PHE A 77 14.30 0.12 -7.48
C PHE A 77 13.13 -0.66 -8.03
N GLU A 78 12.32 -0.03 -8.89
CA GLU A 78 11.04 -0.60 -9.33
C GLU A 78 10.21 -1.05 -8.15
N ALA A 79 10.12 -0.17 -7.14
CA ALA A 79 9.47 -0.46 -5.87
C ALA A 79 8.81 0.80 -5.34
N TYR A 80 7.88 0.64 -4.42
CA TYR A 80 7.28 1.77 -3.73
C TYR A 80 8.10 2.12 -2.50
N GLU A 81 8.27 3.41 -2.26
CA GLU A 81 8.95 3.91 -1.07
C GLU A 81 7.93 4.30 -0.02
N LEU A 82 8.24 3.96 1.21
CA LEU A 82 7.47 4.34 2.38
C LEU A 82 8.44 4.84 3.44
N ASP A 83 8.28 6.11 3.81
CA ASP A 83 9.16 6.74 4.78
C ASP A 83 8.54 6.66 6.17
N VAL A 84 8.56 5.46 6.73
CA VAL A 84 8.15 5.19 8.12
C VAL A 84 9.13 4.19 8.72
N ASP A 85 9.33 4.25 10.02
CA ASP A 85 10.18 3.28 10.69
C ASP A 85 9.39 2.06 11.17
N ASP A 86 10.11 1.04 11.65
CA ASP A 86 9.49 -0.20 12.09
C ASP A 86 8.52 0.02 13.25
N GLU A 87 8.85 0.93 14.15
CA GLU A 87 7.98 1.20 15.30
C GLU A 87 6.65 1.81 14.87
N GLU A 88 6.69 2.71 13.90
CA GLU A 88 5.47 3.28 13.34
C GLU A 88 4.60 2.19 12.71
N LEU A 89 5.22 1.28 11.98
CA LEU A 89 4.48 0.18 11.34
C LEU A 89 3.91 -0.79 12.37
N LYS A 90 4.65 -1.09 13.43
CA LYS A 90 4.18 -2.00 14.46
C LYS A 90 2.98 -1.45 15.23
N ARG A 91 2.89 -0.13 15.35
CA ARG A 91 1.79 0.53 16.05
C ARG A 91 0.65 0.93 15.13
N ALA A 92 0.84 0.79 13.84
CA ALA A 92 -0.16 1.21 12.87
C ALA A 92 -1.43 0.35 12.96
N PRO A 93 -2.57 0.91 12.59
CA PRO A 93 -3.77 0.09 12.43
C PRO A 93 -3.49 -1.06 11.47
N SER A 94 -3.91 -2.24 11.86
CA SER A 94 -3.64 -3.45 11.10
C SER A 94 -4.80 -4.44 11.25
N PHE A 95 -4.79 -5.46 10.41
CA PHE A 95 -5.75 -6.56 10.54
C PHE A 95 -5.06 -7.86 10.19
N ARG A 96 -5.63 -8.96 10.67
CA ARG A 96 -5.06 -10.28 10.42
C ARG A 96 -5.36 -10.72 9.00
N ALA A 97 -4.45 -11.49 8.42
CA ALA A 97 -4.60 -11.97 7.05
C ALA A 97 -5.84 -12.85 6.85
N ASP A 98 -6.33 -13.48 7.91
CA ASP A 98 -7.52 -14.34 7.87
C ASP A 98 -8.82 -13.56 8.07
N LYS A 99 -8.75 -12.26 8.30
CA LYS A 99 -9.91 -11.37 8.44
C LYS A 99 -9.70 -10.15 7.58
N ASP A 100 -10.75 -9.45 7.28
CA ASP A 100 -10.62 -8.19 6.55
C ASP A 100 -10.73 -7.01 7.49
N PHE A 101 -10.19 -5.88 7.07
CA PHE A 101 -10.39 -4.60 7.73
C PHE A 101 -11.87 -4.23 7.57
N ASP A 102 -12.43 -3.58 8.59
CA ASP A 102 -13.83 -3.18 8.53
C ASP A 102 -14.00 -1.92 7.69
N TRP A 103 -14.03 -2.11 6.38
CA TRP A 103 -14.14 -1.02 5.41
C TRP A 103 -15.51 -0.33 5.46
N GLY A 104 -16.47 -0.91 6.16
CA GLY A 104 -17.76 -0.29 6.38
C GLY A 104 -17.77 0.72 7.52
N ASP A 105 -16.71 0.78 8.29
CA ASP A 105 -16.63 1.69 9.45
C ASP A 105 -15.78 2.90 9.10
N ARG A 106 -16.46 4.00 8.80
CA ARG A 106 -15.78 5.24 8.41
C ARG A 106 -14.90 5.80 9.51
N ALA A 107 -15.26 5.57 10.77
CA ALA A 107 -14.45 6.02 11.90
C ALA A 107 -13.10 5.33 11.94
N LYS A 108 -13.05 4.04 11.61
CA LYS A 108 -11.78 3.32 11.53
C LYS A 108 -10.91 3.81 10.39
N GLU A 109 -11.51 4.11 9.25
CA GLU A 109 -10.76 4.70 8.14
C GLU A 109 -10.24 6.10 8.49
N ALA A 110 -11.04 6.90 9.17
CA ALA A 110 -10.62 8.24 9.60
C ALA A 110 -9.43 8.15 10.56
N GLU A 111 -9.46 7.19 11.47
CA GLU A 111 -8.35 6.95 12.38
C GLU A 111 -7.07 6.57 11.64
N LEU A 112 -7.20 5.74 10.63
CA LEU A 112 -6.09 5.36 9.76
C LEU A 112 -5.46 6.58 9.08
N HIS A 113 -6.28 7.46 8.53
CA HIS A 113 -5.79 8.67 7.88
C HIS A 113 -5.11 9.62 8.87
N ARG A 114 -5.66 9.73 10.09
CA ARG A 114 -5.02 10.54 11.13
C ARG A 114 -3.67 9.97 11.53
N TYR A 115 -3.56 8.66 11.61
CA TYR A 115 -2.30 8.02 11.97
C TYR A 115 -1.18 8.39 11.00
N TYR A 116 -1.49 8.40 9.71
CA TYR A 116 -0.51 8.69 8.67
C TYR A 116 -0.46 10.16 8.29
N GLY A 117 -1.27 11.01 8.91
CA GLY A 117 -1.29 12.42 8.59
C GLY A 117 -1.74 12.74 7.17
N MET A 118 -2.61 11.92 6.62
CA MET A 118 -3.10 12.06 5.25
C MET A 118 -4.58 12.40 5.25
N PRO A 119 -5.02 13.34 4.39
CA PRO A 119 -6.45 13.60 4.27
C PRO A 119 -7.17 12.37 3.71
N PRO A 120 -8.41 12.10 4.18
CA PRO A 120 -9.16 10.98 3.67
C PRO A 120 -9.54 11.19 2.20
N TYR A 121 -9.71 10.07 1.47
CA TYR A 121 -10.02 10.12 0.05
C TYR A 121 -11.41 10.71 -0.23
N TRP A 122 -12.29 10.68 0.75
CA TRP A 122 -13.62 11.30 0.62
C TRP A 122 -13.61 12.78 0.94
N GLY A 123 -12.46 13.33 1.32
CA GLY A 123 -12.32 14.74 1.68
C GLY A 123 -12.83 15.07 3.07
N GLY A 124 -12.75 16.33 3.46
CA GLY A 124 -13.42 16.80 4.66
C GLY A 124 -12.74 16.50 5.98
N PHE A 125 -11.50 16.71 6.05
CA PHE A 125 -10.86 16.79 7.35
C PHE A 125 -11.27 18.04 8.06
#